data_c61b866d27f8df39e417b5d1ea4cb6d8
#
_entry.id   c61b866d27f8df39e417b5d1ea4cb6d8
#
_cell.length_a   1.000
_cell.length_b   1.000
_cell.length_c   1.000
_cell.angle_alpha   90.00
_cell.angle_beta   90.00
_cell.angle_gamma   90.00
#
_symmetry.space_group_name_H-M   'P 1'
#
loop_
_entity.id
_entity.type
_entity.pdbx_description
1 polymer ?
#
loop_
_entity_poly.entity_id
_entity_poly.type
_entity_poly.pdbx_seq_one_letter_code
_entity_poly.pdbx_strand_id
1 'polypeptide(L)'
;MAHARYVKIYNADTGGLVAQGTNSLKAQVIPPTTTANFYAEAINPDGSKVKSTTKSVTVSNYTNLPAIFDDVFGKDANGNYQTSTWTWDDSADKCWGNGGWGGDVGPSWWGFPVGADLEEQATGKGLPGDGLSSAWFSISLSEGVKTSRGETGTVVVDEKPAQQGWDRGTMTFSGTVPLLGVLPNDGDQRCYKYQILKAGNGKLVLAMQSGSGSEGWFLVFKQIPNK
;
A
#
# COMPACT_ATOMS: atom_id res chain seq x y z
N MET A 1 17.72 -25.17 16.28
CA MET A 1 18.33 -23.86 16.58
C MET A 1 18.38 -23.63 18.11
N ALA A 2 18.60 -24.70 18.87
CA ALA A 2 18.89 -24.57 20.30
C ALA A 2 20.25 -23.87 20.46
N HIS A 3 20.36 -22.86 21.29
CA HIS A 3 21.57 -22.08 21.56
C HIS A 3 21.88 -20.90 20.60
N ALA A 4 20.98 -20.52 19.67
CA ALA A 4 21.18 -19.29 18.93
C ALA A 4 21.18 -18.06 19.86
N ARG A 5 22.12 -17.14 19.67
CA ARG A 5 22.19 -15.90 20.42
C ARG A 5 21.03 -14.97 20.06
N TYR A 6 20.65 -14.97 18.80
CA TYR A 6 19.67 -14.07 18.24
C TYR A 6 18.98 -14.72 17.03
N VAL A 7 17.72 -14.46 16.84
CA VAL A 7 16.94 -14.99 15.70
C VAL A 7 16.25 -13.83 14.99
N LYS A 8 16.29 -13.88 13.68
CA LYS A 8 15.53 -13.00 12.78
C LYS A 8 14.58 -13.84 11.95
N ILE A 9 13.35 -13.37 11.77
CA ILE A 9 12.35 -14.00 10.89
C ILE A 9 12.13 -13.06 9.71
N TYR A 10 12.21 -13.62 8.52
CA TYR A 10 12.00 -12.89 7.26
C TYR A 10 10.81 -13.46 6.50
N ASN A 11 10.08 -12.58 5.84
CA ASN A 11 9.17 -12.98 4.77
C ASN A 11 10.03 -13.36 3.55
N ALA A 12 9.89 -14.60 3.07
CA ALA A 12 10.71 -15.12 1.97
C ALA A 12 10.27 -14.56 0.61
N ASP A 13 9.02 -14.11 0.50
CA ASP A 13 8.44 -13.58 -0.74
C ASP A 13 8.88 -12.13 -0.99
N THR A 14 9.04 -11.34 0.09
CA THR A 14 9.40 -9.92 0.02
C THR A 14 10.83 -9.61 0.46
N GLY A 15 11.50 -10.54 1.15
CA GLY A 15 12.78 -10.33 1.80
C GLY A 15 12.72 -9.46 3.08
N GLY A 16 11.53 -9.00 3.47
CA GLY A 16 11.33 -8.10 4.61
C GLY A 16 11.55 -8.79 5.96
N LEU A 17 12.17 -8.07 6.91
CA LEU A 17 12.31 -8.51 8.30
C LEU A 17 10.94 -8.40 8.99
N VAL A 18 10.47 -9.51 9.57
CA VAL A 18 9.16 -9.61 10.23
C VAL A 18 9.27 -9.48 11.75
N ALA A 19 10.24 -10.20 12.33
CA ALA A 19 10.48 -10.18 13.76
C ALA A 19 11.95 -10.48 14.06
N GLN A 20 12.43 -10.03 15.22
CA GLN A 20 13.76 -10.34 15.67
C GLN A 20 13.84 -10.33 17.20
N GLY A 21 14.71 -11.14 17.76
CA GLY A 21 14.92 -11.21 19.22
C GLY A 21 15.61 -12.49 19.65
N THR A 22 15.57 -12.75 20.95
CA THR A 22 16.13 -13.95 21.60
C THR A 22 14.99 -14.89 22.04
N ASN A 23 15.27 -16.17 22.14
CA ASN A 23 14.35 -17.20 22.64
C ASN A 23 13.10 -17.40 21.74
N SER A 24 11.91 -17.16 22.28
CA SER A 24 10.64 -17.33 21.55
C SER A 24 10.20 -16.01 20.92
N LEU A 25 9.92 -16.03 19.61
CA LEU A 25 9.42 -14.88 18.88
C LEU A 25 7.95 -15.10 18.52
N LYS A 26 7.13 -14.08 18.75
CA LYS A 26 5.79 -13.98 18.21
C LYS A 26 5.76 -12.80 17.23
N ALA A 27 5.26 -13.04 16.03
CA ALA A 27 5.04 -11.99 15.05
C ALA A 27 3.58 -12.00 14.61
N GLN A 28 2.98 -10.83 14.54
CA GLN A 28 1.69 -10.66 13.88
C GLN A 28 1.99 -10.25 12.44
N VAL A 29 1.53 -11.03 11.48
CA VAL A 29 1.79 -10.82 10.07
C VAL A 29 0.49 -10.89 9.32
N ILE A 30 0.28 -9.92 8.44
CA ILE A 30 -0.81 -9.95 7.46
C ILE A 30 -0.15 -10.24 6.12
N PRO A 31 -0.28 -11.47 5.59
CA PRO A 31 0.26 -11.76 4.28
C PRO A 31 -0.54 -10.95 3.23
N PRO A 32 0.11 -10.42 2.21
CA PRO A 32 -0.55 -9.68 1.13
C PRO A 32 -1.40 -10.57 0.20
N THR A 33 -1.35 -11.89 0.42
CA THR A 33 -2.13 -12.92 -0.25
C THR A 33 -2.54 -13.98 0.78
N THR A 34 -3.35 -14.97 0.41
CA THR A 34 -3.76 -16.06 1.32
C THR A 34 -2.60 -16.89 1.87
N THR A 35 -1.45 -16.90 1.21
CA THR A 35 -0.27 -17.65 1.64
C THR A 35 0.95 -16.76 1.65
N ALA A 36 1.74 -16.86 2.71
CA ALA A 36 3.05 -16.21 2.81
C ALA A 36 4.12 -17.21 3.27
N ASN A 37 5.34 -17.00 2.82
CA ASN A 37 6.47 -17.87 3.09
C ASN A 37 7.45 -17.18 4.04
N PHE A 38 7.94 -17.90 5.04
CA PHE A 38 8.85 -17.38 6.05
C PHE A 38 10.04 -18.27 6.25
N TYR A 39 11.18 -17.68 6.58
CA TYR A 39 12.35 -18.39 7.09
C TYR A 39 12.93 -17.67 8.29
N ALA A 40 13.65 -18.42 9.14
CA ALA A 40 14.40 -17.88 10.25
C ALA A 40 15.91 -17.89 9.94
N GLU A 41 16.60 -16.85 10.34
CA GLU A 41 18.06 -16.77 10.39
C GLU A 41 18.51 -16.72 11.86
N ALA A 42 19.24 -17.74 12.29
CA ALA A 42 19.84 -17.78 13.62
C ALA A 42 21.25 -17.19 13.56
N ILE A 43 21.59 -16.37 14.53
CA ILE A 43 22.94 -15.81 14.73
C ILE A 43 23.52 -16.44 15.98
N ASN A 44 24.60 -17.18 15.81
CA ASN A 44 25.29 -17.87 16.87
C ASN A 44 26.22 -16.93 17.70
N PRO A 45 26.68 -17.34 18.87
CA PRO A 45 27.61 -16.52 19.68
C PRO A 45 28.91 -16.15 18.97
N ASP A 46 29.39 -16.97 18.04
CA ASP A 46 30.57 -16.73 17.21
C ASP A 46 30.32 -15.80 16.01
N GLY A 47 29.08 -15.30 15.85
CA GLY A 47 28.66 -14.46 14.73
C GLY A 47 28.26 -15.23 13.47
N SER A 48 28.41 -16.55 13.43
CA SER A 48 27.96 -17.36 12.31
C SER A 48 26.44 -17.35 12.17
N LYS A 49 25.95 -17.52 10.94
CA LYS A 49 24.52 -17.47 10.61
C LYS A 49 24.05 -18.78 10.03
N VAL A 50 22.90 -19.23 10.47
CA VAL A 50 22.22 -20.44 9.97
C VAL A 50 20.81 -20.08 9.54
N LYS A 51 20.47 -20.37 8.29
CA LYS A 51 19.14 -20.16 7.73
C LYS A 51 18.32 -21.46 7.83
N SER A 52 17.06 -21.34 8.26
CA SER A 52 16.11 -22.45 8.24
C SER A 52 15.61 -22.75 6.83
N THR A 53 14.97 -23.89 6.65
CA THR A 53 14.07 -24.10 5.52
C THR A 53 12.91 -23.11 5.57
N THR A 54 12.37 -22.76 4.41
CA THR A 54 11.17 -21.91 4.29
C THR A 54 9.95 -22.69 4.78
N LYS A 55 9.07 -21.99 5.50
CA LYS A 55 7.76 -22.49 5.94
C LYS A 55 6.67 -21.63 5.34
N SER A 56 5.67 -22.27 4.73
CA SER A 56 4.46 -21.60 4.22
C SER A 56 3.41 -21.53 5.33
N VAL A 57 2.75 -20.39 5.42
CA VAL A 57 1.61 -20.14 6.30
C VAL A 57 0.44 -19.70 5.43
N THR A 58 -0.69 -20.41 5.53
CA THR A 58 -1.93 -20.06 4.84
C THR A 58 -2.87 -19.41 5.85
N VAL A 59 -3.44 -18.26 5.48
CA VAL A 59 -4.42 -17.53 6.30
C VAL A 59 -5.77 -17.60 5.60
N SER A 60 -6.76 -18.17 6.28
CA SER A 60 -8.12 -18.29 5.77
C SER A 60 -9.07 -17.22 6.35
N ASN A 61 -8.73 -16.67 7.50
CA ASN A 61 -9.51 -15.62 8.17
C ASN A 61 -8.58 -14.55 8.74
N TYR A 62 -8.99 -13.29 8.59
CA TYR A 62 -8.32 -12.14 9.19
C TYR A 62 -9.16 -11.64 10.36
N THR A 63 -8.61 -11.70 11.56
CA THR A 63 -9.28 -11.23 12.77
C THR A 63 -8.38 -10.24 13.51
N ASN A 64 -9.00 -9.31 14.23
CA ASN A 64 -8.27 -8.31 15.05
C ASN A 64 -7.27 -7.47 14.26
N LEU A 65 -7.60 -7.13 13.01
CA LEU A 65 -6.82 -6.17 12.25
C LEU A 65 -7.05 -4.75 12.79
N PRO A 66 -6.08 -3.84 12.63
CA PRO A 66 -6.25 -2.42 12.94
C PRO A 66 -7.44 -1.79 12.21
N ALA A 67 -8.10 -0.81 12.84
CA ALA A 67 -9.31 -0.18 12.31
C ALA A 67 -9.15 0.40 10.90
N ILE A 68 -7.95 0.85 10.54
CA ILE A 68 -7.65 1.37 9.19
C ILE A 68 -7.91 0.34 8.09
N PHE A 69 -7.84 -0.97 8.42
CA PHE A 69 -8.15 -2.04 7.46
C PHE A 69 -9.63 -2.06 7.09
N ASP A 70 -10.52 -1.76 8.04
CA ASP A 70 -11.96 -1.68 7.78
C ASP A 70 -12.28 -0.53 6.81
N ASP A 71 -11.54 0.57 6.92
CA ASP A 71 -11.69 1.74 6.06
C ASP A 71 -11.13 1.54 4.65
N VAL A 72 -10.05 0.76 4.52
CA VAL A 72 -9.33 0.56 3.26
C VAL A 72 -9.91 -0.62 2.47
N PHE A 73 -10.17 -1.75 3.12
CA PHE A 73 -10.65 -2.98 2.47
C PHE A 73 -12.18 -3.12 2.55
N GLY A 74 -12.80 -2.56 3.60
CA GLY A 74 -14.22 -2.77 3.88
C GLY A 74 -14.55 -4.18 4.35
N LYS A 75 -15.78 -4.36 4.84
CA LYS A 75 -16.31 -5.65 5.31
C LYS A 75 -17.71 -5.89 4.76
N ASP A 76 -18.04 -7.16 4.58
CA ASP A 76 -19.42 -7.58 4.32
C ASP A 76 -20.27 -7.58 5.62
N ALA A 77 -21.55 -7.90 5.49
CA ALA A 77 -22.48 -7.98 6.61
C ALA A 77 -22.09 -9.05 7.65
N ASN A 78 -21.24 -10.01 7.29
CA ASN A 78 -20.74 -11.06 8.18
C ASN A 78 -19.41 -10.68 8.85
N GLY A 79 -18.87 -9.49 8.56
CA GLY A 79 -17.59 -9.01 9.07
C GLY A 79 -16.35 -9.53 8.34
N ASN A 80 -16.52 -10.19 7.18
CA ASN A 80 -15.40 -10.64 6.36
C ASN A 80 -14.88 -9.51 5.50
N TYR A 81 -13.55 -9.38 5.42
CA TYR A 81 -12.92 -8.41 4.53
C TYR A 81 -13.22 -8.72 3.07
N GLN A 82 -13.51 -7.68 2.32
CA GLN A 82 -13.87 -7.76 0.91
C GLN A 82 -12.79 -7.12 0.04
N THR A 83 -12.80 -7.47 -1.23
CA THR A 83 -12.06 -6.70 -2.24
C THR A 83 -12.67 -5.31 -2.35
N SER A 84 -11.86 -4.28 -2.20
CA SER A 84 -12.27 -2.89 -2.44
C SER A 84 -11.74 -2.43 -3.79
N THR A 85 -12.61 -1.85 -4.61
CA THR A 85 -12.24 -1.28 -5.91
C THR A 85 -12.34 0.24 -5.84
N TRP A 86 -11.29 0.90 -6.28
CA TRP A 86 -11.10 2.34 -6.20
C TRP A 86 -10.94 2.94 -7.60
N THR A 87 -11.57 4.07 -7.83
CA THR A 87 -11.42 4.90 -9.03
C THR A 87 -11.22 6.35 -8.60
N TRP A 88 -10.94 7.24 -9.55
CA TRP A 88 -10.85 8.67 -9.25
C TRP A 88 -12.14 9.21 -8.65
N ASP A 89 -12.01 10.11 -7.68
CA ASP A 89 -13.15 10.85 -7.16
C ASP A 89 -13.52 11.97 -8.14
N ASP A 90 -14.54 11.70 -8.96
CA ASP A 90 -15.06 12.65 -9.96
C ASP A 90 -15.82 13.84 -9.35
N SER A 91 -16.06 13.83 -8.03
CA SER A 91 -16.60 14.98 -7.30
C SER A 91 -15.51 15.95 -6.80
N ALA A 92 -14.25 15.58 -6.95
CA ALA A 92 -13.12 16.42 -6.54
C ALA A 92 -12.72 17.38 -7.67
N ASP A 93 -12.51 18.65 -7.37
CA ASP A 93 -12.01 19.64 -8.32
C ASP A 93 -10.64 19.23 -8.92
N LYS A 94 -9.86 18.54 -8.14
CA LYS A 94 -8.60 17.91 -8.53
C LYS A 94 -8.51 16.53 -7.86
N CYS A 95 -8.45 15.47 -8.66
CA CYS A 95 -8.28 14.11 -8.12
C CYS A 95 -6.82 13.65 -8.14
N TRP A 96 -5.96 14.32 -8.90
CA TRP A 96 -4.52 14.11 -8.96
C TRP A 96 -3.79 15.45 -9.09
N GLY A 97 -2.69 15.63 -8.37
CA GLY A 97 -1.91 16.87 -8.40
C GLY A 97 -0.98 17.01 -7.21
N ASN A 98 -0.34 18.18 -7.10
CA ASN A 98 0.61 18.47 -6.04
C ASN A 98 0.10 19.50 -5.00
N GLY A 99 0.85 19.59 -3.92
CA GLY A 99 0.61 20.50 -2.79
C GLY A 99 1.75 20.40 -1.76
N GLY A 100 1.58 21.05 -0.62
CA GLY A 100 2.56 21.09 0.47
C GLY A 100 2.61 19.77 1.23
N TRP A 101 3.78 19.14 1.26
CA TRP A 101 4.00 17.93 2.04
C TRP A 101 3.87 18.18 3.54
N GLY A 102 3.13 17.32 4.22
CA GLY A 102 2.96 17.40 5.68
C GLY A 102 1.98 18.46 6.16
N GLY A 103 1.34 19.21 5.25
CA GLY A 103 0.35 20.24 5.56
C GLY A 103 -0.95 20.07 4.80
N ASP A 104 -0.88 19.82 3.50
CA ASP A 104 -2.06 19.66 2.67
C ASP A 104 -2.64 18.25 2.77
N VAL A 105 -3.93 18.11 2.56
CA VAL A 105 -4.66 16.85 2.61
C VAL A 105 -5.25 16.45 1.26
N GLY A 106 -4.77 17.08 0.19
CA GLY A 106 -5.15 16.88 -1.20
C GLY A 106 -4.42 17.84 -2.12
N PRO A 107 -4.62 17.77 -3.46
CA PRO A 107 -3.98 18.68 -4.41
C PRO A 107 -4.42 20.13 -4.16
N SER A 108 -3.49 20.99 -3.73
CA SER A 108 -3.76 22.40 -3.42
C SER A 108 -3.15 23.36 -4.43
N TRP A 109 -2.00 23.00 -5.02
CA TRP A 109 -1.30 23.89 -5.95
C TRP A 109 -1.76 23.65 -7.39
N TRP A 110 -1.33 22.58 -8.02
CA TRP A 110 -1.63 22.24 -9.40
C TRP A 110 -2.22 20.84 -9.46
N GLY A 111 -3.06 20.57 -10.46
CA GLY A 111 -3.65 19.25 -10.64
C GLY A 111 -4.87 19.26 -11.54
N PHE A 112 -5.45 18.09 -11.75
CA PHE A 112 -6.57 17.87 -12.66
C PHE A 112 -7.71 17.07 -12.02
N PRO A 113 -8.96 17.33 -12.45
CA PRO A 113 -10.04 16.37 -12.29
C PRO A 113 -9.83 15.17 -13.22
N VAL A 114 -10.57 14.10 -13.01
CA VAL A 114 -10.61 12.97 -13.94
C VAL A 114 -11.13 13.42 -15.32
N GLY A 115 -10.46 13.00 -16.39
CA GLY A 115 -10.85 13.35 -17.75
C GLY A 115 -9.69 13.40 -18.73
N ALA A 116 -9.91 14.09 -19.85
CA ALA A 116 -8.96 14.14 -20.97
C ALA A 116 -7.58 14.70 -20.59
N ASP A 117 -7.54 15.80 -19.81
CA ASP A 117 -6.28 16.43 -19.41
C ASP A 117 -5.49 15.52 -18.45
N LEU A 118 -6.18 14.80 -17.55
CA LEU A 118 -5.54 13.82 -16.69
C LEU A 118 -5.02 12.63 -17.50
N GLU A 119 -5.76 12.20 -18.53
CA GLU A 119 -5.33 11.11 -19.41
C GLU A 119 -4.11 11.51 -20.26
N GLU A 120 -4.01 12.76 -20.68
CA GLU A 120 -2.81 13.29 -21.33
C GLU A 120 -1.59 13.18 -20.41
N GLN A 121 -1.74 13.53 -19.11
CA GLN A 121 -0.70 13.34 -18.10
C GLN A 121 -0.36 11.86 -17.93
N ALA A 122 -1.36 10.99 -17.83
CA ALA A 122 -1.16 9.55 -17.66
C ALA A 122 -0.39 8.93 -18.84
N THR A 123 -0.78 9.28 -20.05
CA THR A 123 -0.11 8.82 -21.28
C THR A 123 1.33 9.31 -21.34
N GLY A 124 1.58 10.60 -21.04
CA GLY A 124 2.92 11.18 -21.00
C GLY A 124 3.85 10.53 -19.96
N LYS A 125 3.29 9.94 -18.91
CA LYS A 125 4.02 9.26 -17.83
C LYS A 125 4.08 7.74 -17.98
N GLY A 126 3.69 7.22 -19.13
CA GLY A 126 3.76 5.78 -19.44
C GLY A 126 2.69 4.94 -18.72
N LEU A 127 1.58 5.56 -18.29
CA LEU A 127 0.44 4.91 -17.67
C LEU A 127 -0.87 5.21 -18.41
N PRO A 128 -0.93 4.94 -19.73
CA PRO A 128 -2.11 5.26 -20.53
C PRO A 128 -3.35 4.54 -20.00
N GLY A 129 -4.47 5.25 -19.98
CA GLY A 129 -5.75 4.79 -19.44
C GLY A 129 -5.98 5.17 -17.98
N ASP A 130 -4.95 5.55 -17.23
CA ASP A 130 -5.08 5.89 -15.81
C ASP A 130 -5.85 7.18 -15.54
N GLY A 131 -5.87 8.12 -16.47
CA GLY A 131 -6.60 9.39 -16.32
C GLY A 131 -8.09 9.30 -16.67
N LEU A 132 -8.55 8.17 -17.20
CA LEU A 132 -9.93 7.99 -17.62
C LEU A 132 -10.86 7.67 -16.43
N SER A 133 -12.13 8.02 -16.56
CA SER A 133 -13.17 7.68 -15.58
C SER A 133 -13.43 6.17 -15.46
N SER A 134 -13.00 5.39 -16.44
CA SER A 134 -13.04 3.93 -16.42
C SER A 134 -11.85 3.28 -15.71
N ALA A 135 -10.83 4.06 -15.35
CA ALA A 135 -9.66 3.57 -14.64
C ALA A 135 -10.00 3.10 -13.22
N TRP A 136 -9.39 2.02 -12.80
CA TRP A 136 -9.58 1.49 -11.45
C TRP A 136 -8.36 0.69 -10.97
N PHE A 137 -8.25 0.55 -9.66
CA PHE A 137 -7.45 -0.48 -9.03
C PHE A 137 -8.26 -1.14 -7.91
N SER A 138 -8.01 -2.41 -7.67
CA SER A 138 -8.61 -3.13 -6.55
C SER A 138 -7.54 -3.63 -5.60
N ILE A 139 -7.91 -3.71 -4.34
CA ILE A 139 -7.07 -4.24 -3.27
C ILE A 139 -7.85 -5.29 -2.48
N SER A 140 -7.20 -6.38 -2.17
CA SER A 140 -7.74 -7.50 -1.41
C SER A 140 -6.67 -8.06 -0.49
N LEU A 141 -7.05 -8.48 0.72
CA LEU A 141 -6.14 -9.18 1.63
C LEU A 141 -5.74 -10.56 1.11
N SER A 142 -6.59 -11.20 0.29
CA SER A 142 -6.36 -12.54 -0.21
C SER A 142 -5.83 -12.59 -1.64
N GLU A 143 -6.16 -11.59 -2.48
CA GLU A 143 -5.82 -11.59 -3.90
C GLU A 143 -4.79 -10.52 -4.29
N GLY A 144 -4.39 -9.68 -3.35
CA GLY A 144 -3.45 -8.59 -3.58
C GLY A 144 -4.06 -7.42 -4.35
N VAL A 145 -3.34 -6.89 -5.31
CA VAL A 145 -3.69 -5.70 -6.11
C VAL A 145 -3.91 -6.08 -7.57
N LYS A 146 -4.95 -5.53 -8.18
CA LYS A 146 -5.20 -5.60 -9.63
C LYS A 146 -5.51 -4.19 -10.14
N THR A 147 -5.14 -3.89 -11.36
CA THR A 147 -5.39 -2.58 -11.99
C THR A 147 -6.10 -2.73 -13.33
N SER A 148 -6.80 -1.69 -13.77
CA SER A 148 -7.39 -1.62 -15.12
C SER A 148 -6.36 -1.72 -16.25
N ARG A 149 -5.09 -1.45 -15.96
CA ARG A 149 -3.97 -1.68 -16.88
C ARG A 149 -3.62 -3.15 -17.08
N GLY A 150 -4.24 -4.08 -16.32
CA GLY A 150 -3.89 -5.51 -16.33
C GLY A 150 -2.68 -5.87 -15.46
N GLU A 151 -2.14 -4.93 -14.70
CA GLU A 151 -1.06 -5.18 -13.76
C GLU A 151 -1.57 -5.79 -12.46
N THR A 152 -0.74 -6.61 -11.82
CA THR A 152 -1.02 -7.22 -10.52
C THR A 152 0.12 -6.97 -9.55
N GLY A 153 -0.20 -7.04 -8.26
CA GLY A 153 0.80 -6.82 -7.21
C GLY A 153 0.26 -7.14 -5.83
N THR A 154 0.95 -6.64 -4.83
CA THR A 154 0.55 -6.77 -3.43
C THR A 154 0.53 -5.41 -2.76
N VAL A 155 -0.18 -5.30 -1.64
CA VAL A 155 -0.22 -4.10 -0.81
C VAL A 155 -0.08 -4.47 0.66
N VAL A 156 0.69 -3.68 1.38
CA VAL A 156 0.82 -3.76 2.84
C VAL A 156 0.35 -2.43 3.42
N VAL A 157 -0.53 -2.51 4.40
CA VAL A 157 -1.03 -1.35 5.16
C VAL A 157 -0.43 -1.38 6.55
N ASP A 158 0.13 -0.25 6.99
CA ASP A 158 0.64 -0.03 8.34
C ASP A 158 -0.12 1.16 8.95
N GLU A 159 -0.75 0.95 10.12
CA GLU A 159 -1.51 1.98 10.84
C GLU A 159 -0.63 3.02 11.54
N LYS A 160 0.68 2.84 11.54
CA LYS A 160 1.59 3.76 12.20
C LYS A 160 1.77 5.03 11.36
N PRO A 161 1.31 6.20 11.83
CA PRO A 161 1.55 7.45 11.14
C PRO A 161 3.04 7.72 10.93
N ALA A 162 3.40 8.15 9.74
CA ALA A 162 4.74 8.65 9.45
C ALA A 162 4.89 10.08 9.99
N GLN A 163 3.81 10.87 9.95
CA GLN A 163 3.75 12.21 10.53
C GLN A 163 2.49 12.35 11.40
N GLN A 164 2.72 12.45 12.71
CA GLN A 164 1.64 12.57 13.69
C GLN A 164 0.71 13.75 13.37
N GLY A 165 -0.60 13.48 13.35
CA GLY A 165 -1.63 14.49 13.11
C GLY A 165 -1.87 14.84 11.64
N TRP A 166 -1.11 14.27 10.70
CA TRP A 166 -1.31 14.49 9.26
C TRP A 166 -1.76 13.22 8.53
N ASP A 167 -1.06 12.11 8.69
CA ASP A 167 -1.44 10.84 8.08
C ASP A 167 -1.97 9.85 9.12
N ARG A 168 -2.66 8.82 8.64
CA ARG A 168 -3.25 7.74 9.43
C ARG A 168 -2.43 6.44 9.39
N GLY A 169 -1.37 6.44 8.60
CA GLY A 169 -0.55 5.26 8.33
C GLY A 169 -0.03 5.25 6.90
N THR A 170 0.53 4.15 6.50
CA THR A 170 1.13 4.00 5.16
C THR A 170 0.53 2.83 4.39
N MET A 171 0.55 2.96 3.07
CA MET A 171 0.21 1.91 2.11
C MET A 171 1.42 1.69 1.20
N THR A 172 1.97 0.48 1.20
CA THR A 172 3.13 0.12 0.38
C THR A 172 2.72 -0.93 -0.64
N PHE A 173 2.83 -0.59 -1.90
CA PHE A 173 2.57 -1.47 -3.03
C PHE A 173 3.83 -2.21 -3.46
N SER A 174 3.66 -3.32 -4.17
CA SER A 174 4.74 -4.06 -4.81
C SER A 174 4.21 -4.72 -6.10
N GLY A 175 5.01 -4.73 -7.15
CA GLY A 175 4.65 -5.27 -8.47
C GLY A 175 3.81 -4.33 -9.34
N THR A 176 2.99 -3.48 -8.76
CA THR A 176 2.23 -2.43 -9.44
C THR A 176 2.06 -1.20 -8.55
N VAL A 177 1.47 -0.13 -9.08
CA VAL A 177 1.13 1.11 -8.36
C VAL A 177 -0.35 1.44 -8.60
N PRO A 178 -1.00 2.22 -7.72
CA PRO A 178 -2.34 2.74 -7.97
C PRO A 178 -2.36 3.65 -9.22
N LEU A 179 -3.52 4.17 -9.58
CA LEU A 179 -3.66 5.06 -10.72
C LEU A 179 -2.73 6.26 -10.60
N LEU A 180 -1.96 6.54 -11.66
CA LEU A 180 -0.97 7.63 -11.72
C LEU A 180 -0.02 7.69 -10.51
N GLY A 181 0.35 6.53 -10.00
CA GLY A 181 1.28 6.39 -8.87
C GLY A 181 2.73 6.66 -9.27
N VAL A 182 3.02 7.85 -9.77
CA VAL A 182 4.35 8.31 -10.19
C VAL A 182 4.67 9.65 -9.55
N LEU A 183 5.96 9.97 -9.49
CA LEU A 183 6.49 11.26 -9.01
C LEU A 183 6.92 12.10 -10.21
N PRO A 184 6.07 13.04 -10.70
CA PRO A 184 6.32 13.79 -11.94
C PRO A 184 7.61 14.60 -11.90
N ASN A 185 7.91 15.23 -10.77
CA ASN A 185 9.09 16.07 -10.62
C ASN A 185 10.38 15.29 -10.31
N ASP A 186 10.27 13.96 -10.18
CA ASP A 186 11.38 13.05 -9.94
C ASP A 186 11.57 12.06 -11.11
N GLY A 187 11.32 12.50 -12.32
CA GLY A 187 11.52 11.72 -13.55
C GLY A 187 10.42 10.70 -13.85
N ASP A 188 9.20 10.97 -13.41
CA ASP A 188 8.02 10.11 -13.60
C ASP A 188 8.20 8.67 -13.08
N GLN A 189 9.10 8.48 -12.13
CA GLN A 189 9.33 7.16 -11.55
C GLN A 189 8.12 6.69 -10.75
N ARG A 190 7.81 5.38 -10.82
CA ARG A 190 6.75 4.78 -10.03
C ARG A 190 7.05 4.90 -8.53
N CYS A 191 6.06 5.35 -7.77
CA CYS A 191 6.12 5.42 -6.32
C CYS A 191 5.36 4.26 -5.72
N TYR A 192 5.98 3.55 -4.80
CA TYR A 192 5.38 2.36 -4.18
C TYR A 192 4.93 2.59 -2.75
N LYS A 193 5.30 3.69 -2.11
CA LYS A 193 4.94 3.98 -0.72
C LYS A 193 4.15 5.27 -0.62
N TYR A 194 3.00 5.20 0.04
CA TYR A 194 2.07 6.31 0.20
C TYR A 194 1.72 6.50 1.66
N GLN A 195 1.49 7.75 2.07
CA GLN A 195 0.79 8.09 3.30
C GLN A 195 -0.72 8.03 3.02
N ILE A 196 -1.47 7.46 3.96
CA ILE A 196 -2.93 7.42 3.95
C ILE A 196 -3.43 8.66 4.70
N LEU A 197 -3.88 9.68 3.97
CA LEU A 197 -4.39 10.91 4.59
C LEU A 197 -5.85 10.74 5.00
N LYS A 198 -6.62 10.04 4.18
CA LYS A 198 -8.03 9.74 4.43
C LYS A 198 -8.34 8.33 3.96
N ALA A 199 -9.09 7.60 4.76
CA ALA A 199 -9.71 6.34 4.39
C ALA A 199 -11.06 6.22 5.10
N GLY A 200 -12.00 5.50 4.48
CA GLY A 200 -13.34 5.27 5.02
C GLY A 200 -14.43 6.10 4.33
N ASN A 201 -15.68 5.67 4.55
CA ASN A 201 -16.88 6.28 3.94
C ASN A 201 -16.78 6.38 2.40
N GLY A 202 -16.19 5.35 1.76
CA GLY A 202 -16.02 5.31 0.31
C GLY A 202 -15.00 6.29 -0.26
N LYS A 203 -14.11 6.86 0.55
CA LYS A 203 -13.05 7.78 0.14
C LYS A 203 -11.68 7.24 0.55
N LEU A 204 -10.69 7.43 -0.33
CA LEU A 204 -9.28 7.13 -0.07
C LEU A 204 -8.44 8.27 -0.64
N VAL A 205 -7.63 8.91 0.20
CA VAL A 205 -6.66 9.93 -0.22
C VAL A 205 -5.27 9.45 0.15
N LEU A 206 -4.43 9.31 -0.87
CA LEU A 206 -3.04 8.90 -0.75
C LEU A 206 -2.12 10.08 -1.08
N ALA A 207 -0.99 10.16 -0.38
CA ALA A 207 0.06 11.12 -0.67
C ALA A 207 1.42 10.43 -0.83
N MET A 208 2.24 10.93 -1.74
CA MET A 208 3.63 10.51 -1.95
C MET A 208 4.54 11.73 -1.93
N GLN A 209 5.71 11.60 -1.29
CA GLN A 209 6.67 12.69 -1.14
C GLN A 209 7.56 12.80 -2.38
N SER A 210 7.67 14.01 -2.93
CA SER A 210 8.70 14.33 -3.93
C SER A 210 10.09 14.37 -3.30
N GLY A 211 11.11 14.11 -4.12
CA GLY A 211 12.51 14.18 -3.71
C GLY A 211 12.95 15.55 -3.17
N SER A 212 12.22 16.63 -3.50
CA SER A 212 12.44 17.97 -2.92
C SER A 212 12.14 18.04 -1.41
N GLY A 213 11.35 17.10 -0.88
CA GLY A 213 11.01 17.02 0.53
C GLY A 213 9.86 17.94 0.97
N SER A 214 9.59 19.02 0.27
CA SER A 214 8.55 20.02 0.60
C SER A 214 7.27 19.88 -0.23
N GLU A 215 7.33 19.14 -1.32
CA GLU A 215 6.21 18.86 -2.21
C GLU A 215 5.65 17.47 -1.97
N GLY A 216 4.33 17.35 -1.97
CA GLY A 216 3.59 16.11 -2.01
C GLY A 216 2.78 15.99 -3.29
N TRP A 217 2.64 14.77 -3.80
CA TRP A 217 1.70 14.42 -4.85
C TRP A 217 0.55 13.62 -4.25
N PHE A 218 -0.67 14.02 -4.59
CA PHE A 218 -1.90 13.53 -3.96
C PHE A 218 -2.79 12.83 -4.98
N LEU A 219 -3.40 11.74 -4.54
CA LEU A 219 -4.34 10.94 -5.32
C LEU A 219 -5.64 10.82 -4.52
N VAL A 220 -6.74 11.25 -5.10
CA VAL A 220 -8.06 11.28 -4.44
C VAL A 220 -8.98 10.29 -5.13
N PHE A 221 -9.36 9.25 -4.40
CA PHE A 221 -10.16 8.15 -4.90
C PHE A 221 -11.51 8.04 -4.20
N LYS A 222 -12.50 7.53 -4.94
CA LYS A 222 -13.75 7.02 -4.40
C LYS A 222 -13.83 5.51 -4.59
N GLN A 223 -14.52 4.84 -3.68
CA GLN A 223 -14.80 3.42 -3.81
C GLN A 223 -15.90 3.17 -4.85
N ILE A 224 -15.69 2.20 -5.71
CA ILE A 224 -16.75 1.68 -6.58
C ILE A 224 -17.50 0.63 -5.76
N PRO A 225 -18.85 0.70 -5.67
CA PRO A 225 -19.62 -0.35 -5.03
C PRO A 225 -19.29 -1.71 -5.64
N ASN A 226 -19.08 -2.71 -4.80
CA ASN A 226 -18.93 -4.09 -5.28
C ASN A 226 -20.20 -4.49 -6.03
N LYS A 227 -20.03 -4.95 -7.27
CA LYS A 227 -21.12 -5.46 -8.10
C LYS A 227 -21.54 -6.84 -7.64
#